data_8d1a3562794c00048a10765e16ac0717
#
_entry.id   8d1a3562794c00048a10765e16ac0717
#
_cell.length_a   1.000
_cell.length_b   1.000
_cell.length_c   1.000
_cell.angle_alpha   90.00
_cell.angle_beta   90.00
_cell.angle_gamma   90.00
#
_symmetry.space_group_name_H-M   'P 1'
#
loop_
_entity.id
_entity.type
_entity.pdbx_description
1 polymer ?
#
loop_
_entity_poly.entity_id
_entity_poly.type
_entity_poly.pdbx_seq_one_letter_code
_entity_poly.pdbx_strand_id
1 'polypeptide(L)'
;FYNPDNCLYQEFGKGQWNGTGHRIVSTMFDLDNAPQSNMVMGEVFNQPGRWSSYPPHYHPQPELYYYQFDHPEGFGAGFEGNTPYKTENGSCLCIRGGNAHQQVTAPGYEMYYVWLIRHLDGDPWDKTRIYVPEYEWLANAD
;
A
#
# COMPACT_ATOMS: atom_id res chain seq x y z
N PHE A 1 -10.66 3.45 19.87
CA PHE A 1 -11.28 2.30 19.22
C PHE A 1 -11.60 2.65 17.76
N TYR A 2 -11.12 1.83 16.84
CA TYR A 2 -11.35 1.98 15.41
C TYR A 2 -12.19 0.81 14.91
N ASN A 3 -13.12 1.09 14.01
CA ASN A 3 -13.98 0.12 13.34
C ASN A 3 -14.30 0.64 11.93
N PRO A 4 -14.95 -0.13 11.07
CA PRO A 4 -15.25 0.31 9.70
C PRO A 4 -16.00 1.65 9.60
N ASP A 5 -16.80 2.02 10.60
CA ASP A 5 -17.62 3.23 10.54
C ASP A 5 -16.80 4.52 10.77
N ASN A 6 -15.60 4.42 11.34
CA ASN A 6 -14.72 5.56 11.63
C ASN A 6 -13.34 5.49 10.97
N CYS A 7 -13.15 4.58 10.01
CA CYS A 7 -11.99 4.53 9.14
C CYS A 7 -12.23 5.39 7.89
N LEU A 8 -11.14 5.96 7.36
CA LEU A 8 -11.19 6.70 6.10
C LEU A 8 -11.10 5.72 4.92
N TYR A 9 -12.17 5.59 4.15
CA TYR A 9 -12.20 4.81 2.92
C TYR A 9 -11.89 5.67 1.72
N GLN A 10 -10.95 5.22 0.88
CA GLN A 10 -10.57 5.88 -0.37
C GLN A 10 -10.46 4.85 -1.49
N GLU A 11 -10.97 5.21 -2.66
CA GLU A 11 -10.93 4.39 -3.88
C GLU A 11 -9.88 4.97 -4.82
N PHE A 12 -8.89 4.18 -5.22
CA PHE A 12 -7.80 4.59 -6.11
C PHE A 12 -7.79 3.80 -7.40
N GLY A 13 -7.31 4.42 -8.49
CA GLY A 13 -7.10 3.76 -9.78
C GLY A 13 -8.38 3.31 -10.49
N LYS A 14 -9.54 3.82 -10.08
CA LYS A 14 -10.81 3.51 -10.73
C LYS A 14 -10.85 4.10 -12.13
N GLY A 15 -11.07 3.24 -13.12
CA GLY A 15 -11.11 3.64 -14.52
C GLY A 15 -9.73 3.80 -15.17
N GLN A 16 -8.64 3.73 -14.40
CA GLN A 16 -7.28 3.83 -14.92
C GLN A 16 -6.69 2.46 -15.22
N TRP A 17 -5.77 2.39 -16.20
CA TRP A 17 -4.99 1.18 -16.56
C TRP A 17 -5.87 -0.07 -16.76
N ASN A 18 -7.00 0.07 -17.45
CA ASN A 18 -7.99 -1.00 -17.61
C ASN A 18 -8.45 -1.63 -16.28
N GLY A 19 -8.48 -0.84 -15.20
CA GLY A 19 -8.89 -1.28 -13.88
C GLY A 19 -7.86 -2.10 -13.11
N THR A 20 -6.66 -2.32 -13.65
CA THR A 20 -5.65 -3.17 -12.99
C THR A 20 -5.01 -2.52 -11.75
N GLY A 21 -5.13 -1.22 -11.60
CA GLY A 21 -4.71 -0.48 -10.39
C GLY A 21 -5.84 -0.13 -9.42
N HIS A 22 -7.06 -0.57 -9.70
CA HIS A 22 -8.22 -0.26 -8.86
C HIS A 22 -8.17 -1.02 -7.53
N ARG A 23 -8.21 -0.29 -6.42
CA ARG A 23 -8.21 -0.81 -5.05
C ARG A 23 -8.96 0.10 -4.10
N ILE A 24 -9.39 -0.47 -2.99
CA ILE A 24 -9.96 0.25 -1.85
C ILE A 24 -8.91 0.27 -0.74
N VAL A 25 -8.62 1.46 -0.24
CA VAL A 25 -7.71 1.69 0.88
C VAL A 25 -8.53 2.18 2.07
N SER A 26 -8.40 1.51 3.19
CA SER A 26 -8.99 1.93 4.46
C SER A 26 -7.87 2.39 5.39
N THR A 27 -7.88 3.67 5.76
CA THR A 27 -6.96 4.21 6.77
C THR A 27 -7.65 4.20 8.12
N MET A 28 -7.11 3.43 9.06
CA MET A 28 -7.65 3.30 10.42
C MET A 28 -7.30 4.50 11.26
N PHE A 29 -6.02 4.85 11.29
CA PHE A 29 -5.55 6.06 11.94
C PHE A 29 -4.31 6.62 11.26
N ASP A 30 -4.19 7.93 11.32
CA ASP A 30 -3.09 8.71 10.76
C ASP A 30 -2.82 9.95 11.63
N LEU A 31 -2.01 10.88 11.13
CA LEU A 31 -1.65 12.10 11.85
C LEU A 31 -2.87 12.97 12.18
N ASP A 32 -3.93 12.94 11.36
CA ASP A 32 -5.10 13.79 11.54
C ASP A 32 -5.99 13.33 12.70
N ASN A 33 -6.19 12.01 12.83
CA ASN A 33 -7.10 11.44 13.84
C ASN A 33 -6.40 10.79 15.04
N ALA A 34 -5.07 10.64 14.99
CA ALA A 34 -4.24 10.08 16.05
C ALA A 34 -2.87 10.79 16.16
N PRO A 35 -2.84 12.13 16.38
CA PRO A 35 -1.59 12.89 16.36
C PRO A 35 -0.59 12.50 17.48
N GLN A 36 -1.05 11.74 18.48
CA GLN A 36 -0.20 11.19 19.54
C GLN A 36 0.47 9.88 19.14
N SER A 37 0.06 9.25 18.03
CA SER A 37 0.66 8.01 17.49
C SER A 37 1.97 8.34 16.78
N ASN A 38 2.96 7.46 16.90
CA ASN A 38 4.17 7.55 16.10
C ASN A 38 4.09 6.74 14.80
N MET A 39 2.88 6.30 14.43
CA MET A 39 2.64 5.52 13.22
C MET A 39 1.26 5.81 12.62
N VAL A 40 1.15 5.49 11.35
CA VAL A 40 -0.09 5.37 10.59
C VAL A 40 -0.36 3.90 10.35
N MET A 41 -1.64 3.52 10.31
CA MET A 41 -2.06 2.16 10.00
C MET A 41 -3.28 2.17 9.10
N GLY A 42 -3.27 1.29 8.13
CA GLY A 42 -4.43 1.03 7.29
C GLY A 42 -4.36 -0.35 6.63
N GLU A 43 -5.30 -0.59 5.76
CA GLU A 43 -5.45 -1.87 5.07
C GLU A 43 -5.84 -1.65 3.61
N VAL A 44 -5.55 -2.64 2.79
CA VAL A 44 -5.93 -2.68 1.37
C VAL A 44 -6.49 -4.05 1.03
N PHE A 45 -7.59 -4.04 0.30
CA PHE A 45 -8.12 -5.22 -0.38
C PHE A 45 -7.83 -5.10 -1.87
N ASN A 46 -7.02 -6.03 -2.37
CA ASN A 46 -6.67 -6.13 -3.78
C ASN A 46 -7.39 -7.30 -4.43
N GLN A 47 -8.16 -7.00 -5.46
CA GLN A 47 -8.80 -8.01 -6.29
C GLN A 47 -7.77 -8.78 -7.15
N PRO A 48 -8.08 -10.00 -7.62
CA PRO A 48 -7.17 -10.83 -8.39
C PRO A 48 -6.50 -10.10 -9.56
N GLY A 49 -5.17 -10.23 -9.67
CA GLY A 49 -4.36 -9.64 -10.74
C GLY A 49 -4.16 -8.13 -10.68
N ARG A 50 -4.60 -7.45 -9.61
CA ARG A 50 -4.51 -5.99 -9.51
C ARG A 50 -3.26 -5.52 -8.78
N TRP A 51 -2.87 -4.30 -9.11
CA TRP A 51 -1.77 -3.58 -8.49
C TRP A 51 -2.27 -2.61 -7.41
N SER A 52 -1.43 -2.38 -6.40
CA SER A 52 -1.62 -1.36 -5.38
C SER A 52 -0.31 -0.67 -5.03
N SER A 53 -0.36 0.40 -4.22
CA SER A 53 0.76 1.33 -4.07
C SER A 53 1.31 1.77 -5.43
N TYR A 54 0.40 2.02 -6.37
CA TYR A 54 0.70 2.28 -7.78
C TYR A 54 0.10 3.63 -8.21
N PRO A 55 0.80 4.45 -9.06
CA PRO A 55 2.13 4.22 -9.66
C PRO A 55 3.25 4.09 -8.63
N PRO A 56 4.43 3.52 -9.03
CA PRO A 56 5.59 3.42 -8.15
C PRO A 56 5.94 4.76 -7.52
N HIS A 57 5.97 4.79 -6.19
CA HIS A 57 6.27 6.00 -5.40
C HIS A 57 6.99 5.62 -4.11
N TYR A 58 7.55 6.61 -3.46
CA TYR A 58 8.26 6.48 -2.20
C TYR A 58 8.00 7.68 -1.29
N HIS A 59 8.39 7.55 -0.03
CA HIS A 59 8.45 8.60 0.97
C HIS A 59 9.61 8.34 1.95
N PRO A 60 10.08 9.35 2.71
CA PRO A 60 11.19 9.17 3.64
C PRO A 60 10.95 8.16 4.76
N GLN A 61 9.71 8.03 5.20
CA GLN A 61 9.32 7.17 6.32
C GLN A 61 9.41 5.68 5.93
N PRO A 62 9.90 4.80 6.82
CA PRO A 62 9.87 3.36 6.59
C PRO A 62 8.44 2.83 6.70
N GLU A 63 8.17 1.77 5.94
CA GLU A 63 6.85 1.15 5.89
C GLU A 63 6.97 -0.37 6.05
N LEU A 64 5.90 -1.00 6.55
CA LEU A 64 5.79 -2.44 6.68
C LEU A 64 4.45 -2.88 6.11
N TYR A 65 4.48 -3.97 5.34
CA TYR A 65 3.29 -4.68 4.88
C TYR A 65 3.20 -6.07 5.50
N TYR A 66 1.99 -6.46 5.91
CA TYR A 66 1.67 -7.81 6.36
C TYR A 66 0.56 -8.36 5.48
N TYR A 67 0.80 -9.53 4.83
CA TYR A 67 -0.06 -10.07 3.78
C TYR A 67 -0.88 -11.26 4.22
N GLN A 68 -2.11 -11.30 3.71
CA GLN A 68 -3.00 -12.45 3.73
C GLN A 68 -3.67 -12.62 2.37
N PHE A 69 -4.03 -13.86 2.05
CA PHE A 69 -4.74 -14.21 0.83
C PHE A 69 -5.99 -15.02 1.17
N ASP A 70 -6.98 -14.99 0.29
CA ASP A 70 -8.24 -15.73 0.43
C ASP A 70 -8.06 -17.26 0.37
N HIS A 71 -6.95 -17.72 -0.21
CA HIS A 71 -6.55 -19.12 -0.29
C HIS A 71 -5.19 -19.37 0.38
N PRO A 72 -4.98 -20.57 0.99
CA PRO A 72 -3.71 -20.88 1.67
C PRO A 72 -2.48 -20.79 0.77
N GLU A 73 -2.61 -21.15 -0.51
CA GLU A 73 -1.56 -21.11 -1.53
C GLU A 73 -1.50 -19.77 -2.28
N GLY A 74 -2.35 -18.81 -1.92
CA GLY A 74 -2.38 -17.48 -2.55
C GLY A 74 -1.03 -16.77 -2.47
N PHE A 75 -0.69 -16.06 -3.52
CA PHE A 75 0.56 -15.32 -3.61
C PHE A 75 0.45 -14.05 -4.44
N GLY A 76 1.45 -13.22 -4.28
CA GLY A 76 1.65 -12.00 -5.04
C GLY A 76 3.11 -11.60 -5.08
N ALA A 77 3.38 -10.35 -5.35
CA ALA A 77 4.70 -9.77 -5.23
C ALA A 77 4.61 -8.39 -4.59
N GLY A 78 5.55 -8.10 -3.70
CA GLY A 78 5.81 -6.76 -3.18
C GLY A 78 7.22 -6.33 -3.57
N PHE A 79 7.43 -5.04 -3.73
CA PHE A 79 8.72 -4.50 -4.15
C PHE A 79 9.31 -3.65 -3.03
N GLU A 80 10.62 -3.76 -2.87
CA GLU A 80 11.42 -2.84 -2.07
C GLU A 80 12.48 -2.25 -3.00
N GLY A 81 12.21 -1.04 -3.48
CA GLY A 81 12.96 -0.45 -4.59
C GLY A 81 12.77 -1.27 -5.87
N ASN A 82 13.88 -1.72 -6.44
CA ASN A 82 13.87 -2.56 -7.66
C ASN A 82 13.83 -4.07 -7.37
N THR A 83 13.79 -4.48 -6.10
CA THR A 83 13.82 -5.89 -5.73
C THR A 83 12.42 -6.43 -5.49
N PRO A 84 11.93 -7.38 -6.30
CA PRO A 84 10.67 -8.05 -6.05
C PRO A 84 10.83 -9.17 -5.02
N TYR A 85 9.84 -9.30 -4.16
CA TYR A 85 9.71 -10.40 -3.21
C TYR A 85 8.37 -11.10 -3.41
N LYS A 86 8.38 -12.43 -3.45
CA LYS A 86 7.14 -13.19 -3.41
C LYS A 86 6.45 -12.96 -2.07
N THR A 87 5.18 -12.58 -2.10
CA THR A 87 4.34 -12.45 -0.91
C THR A 87 3.41 -13.64 -0.80
N GLU A 88 3.24 -14.15 0.41
CA GLU A 88 2.44 -15.33 0.76
C GLU A 88 1.66 -15.05 2.06
N ASN A 89 0.74 -15.93 2.42
CA ASN A 89 0.01 -15.83 3.69
C ASN A 89 0.98 -15.73 4.88
N GLY A 90 0.80 -14.69 5.69
CA GLY A 90 1.60 -14.45 6.89
C GLY A 90 2.97 -13.82 6.63
N SER A 91 3.33 -13.51 5.37
CA SER A 91 4.58 -12.83 5.09
C SER A 91 4.54 -11.35 5.44
N CYS A 92 5.70 -10.80 5.79
CA CYS A 92 5.91 -9.37 6.00
C CYS A 92 6.98 -8.85 5.03
N LEU A 93 6.76 -7.66 4.48
CA LEU A 93 7.75 -6.93 3.71
C LEU A 93 8.06 -5.60 4.41
N CYS A 94 9.33 -5.42 4.77
CA CYS A 94 9.81 -4.17 5.36
C CYS A 94 10.42 -3.30 4.26
N ILE A 95 9.90 -2.09 4.11
CA ILE A 95 10.34 -1.10 3.14
C ILE A 95 11.17 -0.05 3.86
N ARG A 96 12.42 0.10 3.44
CA ARG A 96 13.28 1.20 3.92
C ARG A 96 12.78 2.53 3.37
N GLY A 97 12.86 3.56 4.18
CA GLY A 97 12.51 4.92 3.74
C GLY A 97 13.25 5.31 2.46
N GLY A 98 12.55 5.95 1.54
CA GLY A 98 13.09 6.35 0.25
C GLY A 98 13.01 5.29 -0.86
N ASN A 99 12.56 4.06 -0.57
CA ASN A 99 12.40 3.00 -1.57
C ASN A 99 10.95 2.92 -2.08
N ALA A 100 10.81 2.75 -3.39
CA ALA A 100 9.51 2.48 -3.99
C ALA A 100 8.96 1.12 -3.56
N HIS A 101 7.62 1.00 -3.44
CA HIS A 101 7.02 -0.13 -2.73
C HIS A 101 5.69 -0.62 -3.33
N GLN A 102 5.58 -0.68 -4.64
CA GLN A 102 4.40 -1.21 -5.33
C GLN A 102 4.14 -2.68 -5.01
N GLN A 103 2.85 -3.07 -5.06
CA GLN A 103 2.36 -4.41 -4.75
C GLN A 103 1.51 -4.96 -5.88
N VAL A 104 1.46 -6.27 -6.04
CA VAL A 104 0.56 -6.94 -6.98
C VAL A 104 0.12 -8.30 -6.44
N THR A 105 -1.14 -8.65 -6.66
CA THR A 105 -1.64 -10.01 -6.39
C THR A 105 -1.66 -10.85 -7.66
N ALA A 106 -1.43 -12.16 -7.53
CA ALA A 106 -1.54 -13.08 -8.65
C ALA A 106 -3.00 -13.18 -9.14
N PRO A 107 -3.23 -13.43 -10.45
CA PRO A 107 -4.57 -13.73 -10.95
C PRO A 107 -5.19 -14.93 -10.22
N GLY A 108 -6.47 -14.82 -9.85
CA GLY A 108 -7.22 -15.88 -9.17
C GLY A 108 -7.21 -15.79 -7.64
N TYR A 109 -6.40 -14.92 -7.03
CA TYR A 109 -6.35 -14.74 -5.58
C TYR A 109 -6.67 -13.31 -5.18
N GLU A 110 -7.45 -13.14 -4.13
CA GLU A 110 -7.59 -11.85 -3.44
C GLU A 110 -6.46 -11.68 -2.44
N MET A 111 -5.89 -10.48 -2.38
CA MET A 111 -4.84 -10.13 -1.42
C MET A 111 -5.35 -9.06 -0.47
N TYR A 112 -5.34 -9.35 0.79
CA TYR A 112 -5.47 -8.38 1.87
C TYR A 112 -4.09 -8.07 2.41
N TYR A 113 -3.80 -6.81 2.69
CA TYR A 113 -2.63 -6.47 3.48
C TYR A 113 -2.87 -5.28 4.39
N VAL A 114 -2.26 -5.36 5.57
CA VAL A 114 -2.12 -4.22 6.48
C VAL A 114 -0.86 -3.47 6.11
N TRP A 115 -0.93 -2.15 6.09
CA TRP A 115 0.24 -1.28 5.93
C TRP A 115 0.42 -0.41 7.16
N LEU A 116 1.68 -0.22 7.54
CA LEU A 116 2.10 0.53 8.72
C LEU A 116 3.26 1.44 8.32
N ILE A 117 3.11 2.76 8.52
CA ILE A 117 4.16 3.74 8.28
C ILE A 117 4.57 4.32 9.63
N ARG A 118 5.85 4.23 9.96
CA ARG A 118 6.38 4.86 11.16
C ARG A 118 6.74 6.31 10.87
N HIS A 119 6.23 7.24 11.67
CA HIS A 119 6.65 8.64 11.62
C HIS A 119 8.14 8.78 11.96
N LEU A 120 8.82 9.68 11.28
CA LEU A 120 10.16 10.13 11.64
C LEU A 120 10.07 11.34 12.58
N ASP A 121 11.07 11.49 13.45
CA ASP A 121 11.14 12.62 14.36
C ASP A 121 11.28 13.94 13.57
N GLY A 122 10.32 14.84 13.74
CA GLY A 122 10.26 16.10 13.01
C GLY A 122 9.83 16.01 11.54
N ASP A 123 9.57 14.79 11.03
CA ASP A 123 9.10 14.53 9.66
C ASP A 123 8.06 13.40 9.65
N PRO A 124 6.88 13.65 10.22
CA PRO A 124 5.79 12.66 10.19
C PRO A 124 5.27 12.49 8.75
N TRP A 125 4.79 11.27 8.42
CA TRP A 125 4.16 11.07 7.14
C TRP A 125 2.81 11.82 7.09
N ASP A 126 2.68 12.72 6.13
CA ASP A 126 1.56 13.62 5.91
C ASP A 126 0.75 13.27 4.64
N LYS A 127 0.81 12.01 4.20
CA LYS A 127 0.22 11.49 2.96
C LYS A 127 0.98 11.88 1.68
N THR A 128 2.12 12.55 1.78
CA THR A 128 2.97 12.86 0.63
C THR A 128 3.52 11.59 0.01
N ARG A 129 3.45 11.51 -1.32
CA ARG A 129 3.99 10.45 -2.16
C ARG A 129 4.83 11.07 -3.26
N ILE A 130 6.06 10.64 -3.38
CA ILE A 130 6.99 11.10 -4.41
C ILE A 130 7.04 10.01 -5.48
N TYR A 131 6.52 10.30 -6.67
CA TYR A 131 6.57 9.33 -7.75
C TYR A 131 7.99 9.09 -8.24
N VAL A 132 8.30 7.85 -8.56
CA VAL A 132 9.56 7.51 -9.25
C VAL A 132 9.52 8.18 -10.63
N PRO A 133 10.52 9.01 -11.00
CA PRO A 133 10.44 9.88 -12.18
C PRO A 133 10.08 9.17 -13.48
N GLU A 134 10.59 7.97 -13.71
CA GLU A 134 10.32 7.17 -14.91
C GLU A 134 8.86 6.75 -15.05
N TYR A 135 8.11 6.74 -13.94
CA TYR A 135 6.72 6.27 -13.86
C TYR A 135 5.72 7.40 -13.53
N GLU A 136 6.19 8.63 -13.34
CA GLU A 136 5.33 9.76 -12.96
C GLU A 136 4.20 10.02 -13.98
N TRP A 137 4.47 9.78 -15.26
CA TRP A 137 3.47 9.92 -16.33
C TRP A 137 2.23 9.04 -16.14
N LEU A 138 2.37 7.90 -15.43
CA LEU A 138 1.25 6.99 -15.12
C LEU A 138 0.21 7.64 -14.20
N ALA A 139 0.60 8.60 -13.38
CA ALA A 139 -0.34 9.29 -12.49
C ALA A 139 -1.45 10.04 -13.27
N ASN A 140 -1.20 10.38 -14.52
CA ASN A 140 -2.12 11.07 -15.41
C ASN A 140 -2.56 10.21 -16.61
N ALA A 141 -2.23 8.92 -16.61
CA ALA A 141 -2.62 7.99 -17.68
C ALA A 141 -4.02 7.41 -17.42
N ASP A 142 -4.80 7.26 -18.50
CA ASP A 142 -6.12 6.61 -18.49
C ASP A 142 -6.01 5.06 -18.51
#